data_cbd37548a227595a7c5a84f3fd117e1d
#
_entry.id   cbd37548a227595a7c5a84f3fd117e1d
#
_cell.length_a   1.000
_cell.length_b   1.000
_cell.length_c   1.000
_cell.angle_alpha   90.00
_cell.angle_beta   90.00
_cell.angle_gamma   90.00
#
_symmetry.space_group_name_H-M   'P 1'
#
loop_
_entity.id
_entity.type
_entity.pdbx_description
1 polymer ?
#
loop_
_entity_poly.entity_id
_entity_poly.type
_entity_poly.pdbx_seq_one_letter_code
_entity_poly.pdbx_strand_id
1 'polypeptide(L)'
;MALPVQSIRAMPEHRDVLQAVADLLKQGKERDLRDLIANIENRPVGGFKSADAALAFMRDRLVASLRPRMIWLFGSRARGDARQDSDFDIMVVLPDGLDKAAYTHHNVASPLVACGIPYDIVPCAWSDYLVDKDNVGTFVAKIISEGKLLYQDVSLRRSKQ
;
A
#
# COMPACT_ATOMS: atom_id res chain seq x y z
N MET A 1 24.55 -16.31 -27.64
CA MET A 1 23.24 -15.65 -27.70
C MET A 1 23.31 -14.43 -26.77
N ALA A 2 23.35 -13.22 -27.30
CA ALA A 2 23.41 -12.01 -26.47
C ALA A 2 22.03 -11.75 -25.84
N LEU A 3 22.00 -11.56 -24.51
CA LEU A 3 20.80 -11.18 -23.81
C LEU A 3 20.35 -9.78 -24.24
N PRO A 4 19.04 -9.51 -24.37
CA PRO A 4 18.55 -8.19 -24.74
C PRO A 4 18.99 -7.16 -23.69
N VAL A 5 19.58 -6.06 -24.15
CA VAL A 5 19.95 -4.94 -23.27
C VAL A 5 18.68 -4.22 -22.85
N GLN A 6 18.28 -4.38 -21.59
CA GLN A 6 17.26 -3.55 -20.98
C GLN A 6 17.90 -2.25 -20.51
N SER A 7 17.51 -1.13 -21.11
CA SER A 7 17.95 0.18 -20.62
C SER A 7 17.03 0.65 -19.50
N ILE A 8 17.58 0.92 -18.33
CA ILE A 8 16.86 1.54 -17.20
C ILE A 8 17.00 3.08 -17.39
N ARG A 9 15.87 3.77 -17.60
CA ARG A 9 15.85 5.24 -17.52
C ARG A 9 15.82 5.65 -16.06
N ALA A 10 16.92 6.25 -15.60
CA ALA A 10 17.04 6.80 -14.27
C ALA A 10 17.01 8.32 -14.30
N MET A 11 16.48 8.91 -13.23
CA MET A 11 16.63 10.33 -12.98
C MET A 11 18.11 10.68 -12.78
N PRO A 12 18.56 11.89 -13.20
CA PRO A 12 19.98 12.28 -13.10
C PRO A 12 20.56 12.14 -11.69
N GLU A 13 19.75 12.41 -10.66
CA GLU A 13 20.11 12.33 -9.24
C GLU A 13 20.35 10.91 -8.74
N HIS A 14 19.93 9.89 -9.48
CA HIS A 14 20.11 8.47 -9.09
C HIS A 14 21.27 7.79 -9.84
N ARG A 15 22.00 8.54 -10.68
CA ARG A 15 23.03 7.96 -11.55
C ARG A 15 24.18 7.34 -10.78
N ASP A 16 24.63 7.97 -9.72
CA ASP A 16 25.70 7.50 -8.84
C ASP A 16 25.31 6.19 -8.12
N VAL A 17 24.08 6.10 -7.64
CA VAL A 17 23.55 4.90 -6.99
C VAL A 17 23.48 3.73 -7.98
N LEU A 18 22.98 3.97 -9.20
CA LEU A 18 22.92 2.95 -10.24
C LEU A 18 24.29 2.51 -10.70
N GLN A 19 25.27 3.43 -10.78
CA GLN A 19 26.63 3.10 -11.11
C GLN A 19 27.26 2.22 -10.02
N ALA A 20 27.04 2.55 -8.73
CA ALA A 20 27.51 1.75 -7.62
C ALA A 20 26.92 0.32 -7.63
N VAL A 21 25.63 0.18 -7.92
CA VAL A 21 24.98 -1.13 -8.07
C VAL A 21 25.60 -1.92 -9.24
N ALA A 22 25.80 -1.28 -10.40
CA ALA A 22 26.42 -1.91 -11.55
C ALA A 22 27.86 -2.39 -11.27
N ASP A 23 28.61 -1.62 -10.52
CA ASP A 23 29.99 -1.98 -10.15
C ASP A 23 30.03 -3.13 -9.14
N LEU A 24 29.09 -3.21 -8.19
CA LEU A 24 28.93 -4.36 -7.29
C LEU A 24 28.59 -5.64 -8.07
N LEU A 25 27.70 -5.55 -9.06
CA LEU A 25 27.35 -6.69 -9.92
C LEU A 25 28.56 -7.19 -10.74
N LYS A 26 29.37 -6.27 -11.30
CA LYS A 26 30.61 -6.62 -12.02
C LYS A 26 31.64 -7.30 -11.12
N GLN A 27 31.63 -6.98 -9.81
CA GLN A 27 32.49 -7.62 -8.80
C GLN A 27 31.95 -8.98 -8.31
N GLY A 28 30.84 -9.48 -8.87
CA GLY A 28 30.24 -10.75 -8.47
C GLY A 28 29.49 -10.71 -7.13
N LYS A 29 29.15 -9.50 -6.62
CA LYS A 29 28.47 -9.29 -5.33
C LYS A 29 26.94 -9.30 -5.47
N GLU A 30 26.41 -10.06 -6.43
CA GLU A 30 24.97 -10.15 -6.65
C GLU A 30 24.21 -10.68 -5.43
N ARG A 31 24.78 -11.69 -4.75
CA ARG A 31 24.17 -12.25 -3.53
C ARG A 31 24.08 -11.21 -2.42
N ASP A 32 25.14 -10.46 -2.17
CA ASP A 32 25.19 -9.42 -1.14
C ASP A 32 24.16 -8.33 -1.43
N LEU A 33 23.98 -7.95 -2.70
CA LEU A 33 22.96 -7.00 -3.14
C LEU A 33 21.54 -7.53 -2.92
N ARG A 34 21.27 -8.79 -3.25
CA ARG A 34 19.97 -9.43 -3.00
C ARG A 34 19.65 -9.49 -1.52
N ASP A 35 20.65 -9.86 -0.68
CA ASP A 35 20.49 -9.91 0.77
C ASP A 35 20.25 -8.51 1.35
N LEU A 36 20.92 -7.49 0.83
CA LEU A 36 20.70 -6.10 1.23
C LEU A 36 19.29 -5.63 0.88
N ILE A 37 18.80 -5.91 -0.33
CA ILE A 37 17.45 -5.58 -0.78
C ILE A 37 16.43 -6.31 0.10
N ALA A 38 16.58 -7.61 0.32
CA ALA A 38 15.71 -8.40 1.18
C ALA A 38 15.68 -7.87 2.63
N ASN A 39 16.81 -7.43 3.17
CA ASN A 39 16.88 -6.80 4.49
C ASN A 39 16.17 -5.45 4.55
N ILE A 40 16.20 -4.65 3.47
CA ILE A 40 15.47 -3.39 3.38
C ILE A 40 13.96 -3.64 3.34
N GLU A 41 13.51 -4.61 2.54
CA GLU A 41 12.10 -4.97 2.39
C GLU A 41 11.52 -5.62 3.67
N ASN A 42 12.34 -6.38 4.41
CA ASN A 42 11.94 -7.10 5.62
C ASN A 42 12.25 -6.35 6.93
N ARG A 43 12.46 -5.03 6.89
CA ARG A 43 12.68 -4.27 8.12
C ARG A 43 11.45 -4.34 9.04
N PRO A 44 11.65 -4.54 10.35
CA PRO A 44 10.56 -4.51 11.32
C PRO A 44 9.83 -3.16 11.30
N VAL A 45 8.49 -3.21 11.36
CA VAL A 45 7.62 -2.04 11.49
C VAL A 45 6.77 -2.20 12.74
N GLY A 46 6.97 -1.33 13.71
CA GLY A 46 6.37 -1.50 15.03
C GLY A 46 6.79 -2.84 15.65
N GLY A 47 5.83 -3.63 16.11
CA GLY A 47 6.05 -4.99 16.64
C GLY A 47 6.06 -6.11 15.57
N PHE A 48 6.04 -5.78 14.28
CA PHE A 48 5.91 -6.73 13.17
C PHE A 48 7.25 -6.96 12.48
N LYS A 49 7.45 -8.19 11.99
CA LYS A 49 8.70 -8.60 11.30
C LYS A 49 8.96 -7.84 9.99
N SER A 50 7.91 -7.35 9.34
CA SER A 50 8.00 -6.62 8.08
C SER A 50 6.80 -5.69 7.88
N ALA A 51 6.90 -4.77 6.93
CA ALA A 51 5.78 -3.91 6.52
C ALA A 51 4.59 -4.73 5.99
N ASP A 52 4.85 -5.82 5.27
CA ASP A 52 3.77 -6.71 4.77
C ASP A 52 3.04 -7.42 5.91
N ALA A 53 3.76 -7.87 6.93
CA ALA A 53 3.14 -8.47 8.12
C ALA A 53 2.28 -7.46 8.88
N ALA A 54 2.75 -6.21 9.03
CA ALA A 54 2.00 -5.12 9.63
C ALA A 54 0.73 -4.82 8.82
N LEU A 55 0.87 -4.71 7.49
CA LEU A 55 -0.24 -4.42 6.58
C LEU A 55 -1.30 -5.54 6.59
N ALA A 56 -0.88 -6.80 6.58
CA ALA A 56 -1.77 -7.94 6.69
C ALA A 56 -2.57 -7.91 7.99
N PHE A 57 -1.92 -7.64 9.11
CA PHE A 57 -2.57 -7.48 10.41
C PHE A 57 -3.62 -6.35 10.39
N MET A 58 -3.26 -5.18 9.86
CA MET A 58 -4.18 -4.02 9.78
C MET A 58 -5.40 -4.36 8.92
N ARG A 59 -5.19 -4.94 7.73
CA ARG A 59 -6.25 -5.40 6.83
C ARG A 59 -7.21 -6.35 7.55
N ASP A 60 -6.68 -7.38 8.19
CA ASP A 60 -7.49 -8.43 8.83
C ASP A 60 -8.30 -7.88 10.01
N ARG A 61 -7.72 -6.96 10.79
CA ARG A 61 -8.42 -6.25 11.86
C ARG A 61 -9.56 -5.37 11.33
N LEU A 62 -9.30 -4.60 10.28
CA LEU A 62 -10.32 -3.75 9.65
C LEU A 62 -11.45 -4.59 9.06
N VAL A 63 -11.13 -5.68 8.36
CA VAL A 63 -12.13 -6.60 7.78
C VAL A 63 -13.00 -7.23 8.86
N ALA A 64 -12.40 -7.75 9.93
CA ALA A 64 -13.11 -8.41 11.02
C ALA A 64 -14.06 -7.45 11.75
N SER A 65 -13.64 -6.20 11.97
CA SER A 65 -14.37 -5.22 12.77
C SER A 65 -15.41 -4.44 11.96
N LEU A 66 -15.09 -4.05 10.73
CA LEU A 66 -15.87 -3.08 9.96
C LEU A 66 -16.63 -3.71 8.78
N ARG A 67 -16.25 -4.91 8.36
CA ARG A 67 -16.81 -5.59 7.17
C ARG A 67 -16.87 -4.67 5.94
N PRO A 68 -15.74 -4.05 5.55
CA PRO A 68 -15.71 -3.08 4.48
C PRO A 68 -16.01 -3.73 3.12
N ARG A 69 -16.44 -2.93 2.14
CA ARG A 69 -16.52 -3.34 0.74
C ARG A 69 -15.15 -3.50 0.10
N MET A 70 -14.25 -2.56 0.38
CA MET A 70 -12.88 -2.56 -0.13
C MET A 70 -11.93 -1.92 0.88
N ILE A 71 -10.64 -2.29 0.79
CA ILE A 71 -9.54 -1.62 1.47
C ILE A 71 -8.44 -1.38 0.44
N TRP A 72 -7.94 -0.15 0.37
CA TRP A 72 -6.85 0.26 -0.51
C TRP A 72 -5.68 0.80 0.30
N LEU A 73 -4.47 0.39 -0.05
CA LEU A 73 -3.24 1.06 0.37
C LEU A 73 -2.90 2.11 -0.70
N PHE A 74 -2.55 3.31 -0.27
CA PHE A 74 -2.09 4.36 -1.18
C PHE A 74 -0.85 5.07 -0.63
N GLY A 75 -0.49 6.24 -1.17
CA GLY A 75 0.67 6.98 -0.70
C GLY A 75 2.01 6.30 -0.98
N SER A 76 3.02 6.65 -0.20
CA SER A 76 4.42 6.25 -0.42
C SER A 76 4.62 4.73 -0.38
N ARG A 77 3.93 4.02 0.53
CA ARG A 77 4.03 2.55 0.66
C ARG A 77 3.42 1.82 -0.54
N ALA A 78 2.40 2.39 -1.16
CA ALA A 78 1.82 1.80 -2.38
C ALA A 78 2.74 2.00 -3.59
N ARG A 79 3.38 3.17 -3.70
CA ARG A 79 4.31 3.50 -4.79
C ARG A 79 5.68 2.83 -4.65
N GLY A 80 6.06 2.40 -3.43
CA GLY A 80 7.35 1.78 -3.16
C GLY A 80 8.47 2.78 -2.81
N ASP A 81 8.15 4.05 -2.55
CA ASP A 81 9.09 5.11 -2.16
C ASP A 81 9.03 5.44 -0.64
N ALA A 82 8.38 4.57 0.15
CA ALA A 82 8.24 4.75 1.58
C ALA A 82 9.56 4.64 2.33
N ARG A 83 9.73 5.50 3.33
CA ARG A 83 10.76 5.35 4.37
C ARG A 83 10.29 4.35 5.42
N GLN A 84 11.21 3.90 6.28
CA GLN A 84 10.90 2.96 7.35
C GLN A 84 9.83 3.50 8.32
N ASP A 85 9.86 4.79 8.59
CA ASP A 85 8.97 5.54 9.48
C ASP A 85 7.72 6.11 8.80
N SER A 86 7.56 5.86 7.48
CA SER A 86 6.37 6.32 6.76
C SER A 86 5.11 5.65 7.28
N ASP A 87 4.03 6.41 7.35
CA ASP A 87 2.70 5.91 7.71
C ASP A 87 2.14 4.95 6.65
N PHE A 88 1.17 4.15 7.05
CA PHE A 88 0.34 3.39 6.14
C PHE A 88 -0.90 4.20 5.81
N ASP A 89 -0.98 4.71 4.59
CA ASP A 89 -2.14 5.43 4.08
C ASP A 89 -3.19 4.43 3.59
N ILE A 90 -4.32 4.32 4.28
CA ILE A 90 -5.33 3.30 4.01
C ILE A 90 -6.69 3.94 3.78
N MET A 91 -7.30 3.70 2.61
CA MET A 91 -8.71 4.02 2.38
C MET A 91 -9.58 2.80 2.67
N VAL A 92 -10.60 3.00 3.50
CA VAL A 92 -11.58 1.98 3.87
C VAL A 92 -12.92 2.34 3.29
N VAL A 93 -13.39 1.55 2.32
CA VAL A 93 -14.70 1.74 1.68
C VAL A 93 -15.74 0.93 2.43
N LEU A 94 -16.65 1.61 3.10
CA LEU A 94 -17.72 1.03 3.92
C LEU A 94 -19.03 0.88 3.14
N PRO A 95 -19.89 -0.10 3.48
CA PRO A 95 -21.21 -0.19 2.90
C PRO A 95 -22.04 1.05 3.23
N ASP A 96 -23.00 1.39 2.36
CA ASP A 96 -23.98 2.44 2.64
C ASP A 96 -24.98 2.01 3.71
N GLY A 97 -25.71 3.00 4.26
CA GLY A 97 -26.78 2.76 5.22
C GLY A 97 -26.32 2.59 6.67
N LEU A 98 -25.05 2.82 6.96
CA LEU A 98 -24.54 2.90 8.33
C LEU A 98 -24.86 4.29 8.93
N ASP A 99 -24.83 4.38 10.26
CA ASP A 99 -24.92 5.67 10.95
C ASP A 99 -23.78 6.59 10.51
N LYS A 100 -24.02 7.90 10.46
CA LYS A 100 -23.00 8.90 10.07
C LYS A 100 -21.71 8.79 10.91
N ALA A 101 -21.82 8.41 12.16
CA ALA A 101 -20.69 8.21 13.05
C ALA A 101 -19.76 7.07 12.55
N ALA A 102 -20.29 6.06 11.86
CA ALA A 102 -19.48 4.95 11.34
C ALA A 102 -18.45 5.40 10.28
N TYR A 103 -18.72 6.50 9.58
CA TYR A 103 -17.82 7.05 8.55
C TYR A 103 -16.83 8.08 9.07
N THR A 104 -16.75 8.27 10.39
CA THR A 104 -15.74 9.16 10.96
C THR A 104 -14.38 8.49 11.00
N HIS A 105 -13.32 9.28 10.81
CA HIS A 105 -11.94 8.82 10.94
C HIS A 105 -11.72 8.05 12.26
N HIS A 106 -12.21 8.59 13.38
CA HIS A 106 -12.07 7.99 14.70
C HIS A 106 -12.65 6.56 14.77
N ASN A 107 -13.88 6.37 14.28
CA ASN A 107 -14.55 5.07 14.34
C ASN A 107 -13.94 4.04 13.38
N VAL A 108 -13.54 4.48 12.18
CA VAL A 108 -12.90 3.60 11.20
C VAL A 108 -11.48 3.21 11.64
N ALA A 109 -10.77 4.10 12.33
CA ALA A 109 -9.45 3.84 12.88
C ALA A 109 -9.47 3.02 14.18
N SER A 110 -10.61 2.96 14.88
CA SER A 110 -10.71 2.34 16.21
C SER A 110 -10.18 0.89 16.30
N PRO A 111 -10.35 0.03 15.29
CA PRO A 111 -9.78 -1.33 15.32
C PRO A 111 -8.25 -1.37 15.39
N LEU A 112 -7.58 -0.28 14.99
CA LEU A 112 -6.13 -0.18 14.91
C LEU A 112 -5.51 0.60 16.08
N VAL A 113 -6.32 1.12 17.00
CA VAL A 113 -5.82 1.82 18.18
C VAL A 113 -4.85 0.92 18.94
N ALA A 114 -3.71 1.49 19.36
CA ALA A 114 -2.63 0.81 20.08
C ALA A 114 -1.95 -0.37 19.34
N CYS A 115 -2.08 -0.47 18.02
CA CYS A 115 -1.37 -1.51 17.25
C CYS A 115 0.15 -1.23 17.12
N GLY A 116 0.62 -0.04 17.51
CA GLY A 116 2.04 0.33 17.42
C GLY A 116 2.56 0.57 16.00
N ILE A 117 1.65 0.69 15.03
CA ILE A 117 1.97 0.95 13.62
C ILE A 117 1.48 2.38 13.29
N PRO A 118 2.30 3.24 12.67
CA PRO A 118 1.84 4.54 12.18
C PRO A 118 0.91 4.35 10.98
N TYR A 119 -0.25 4.99 11.00
CA TYR A 119 -1.23 4.91 9.92
C TYR A 119 -2.04 6.20 9.78
N ASP A 120 -2.54 6.44 8.57
CA ASP A 120 -3.61 7.37 8.26
C ASP A 120 -4.77 6.64 7.60
N ILE A 121 -5.99 6.90 8.07
CA ILE A 121 -7.21 6.23 7.60
C ILE A 121 -8.12 7.23 6.90
N VAL A 122 -8.54 6.90 5.69
CA VAL A 122 -9.52 7.66 4.92
C VAL A 122 -10.81 6.84 4.80
N PRO A 123 -11.88 7.19 5.53
CA PRO A 123 -13.19 6.59 5.34
C PRO A 123 -13.80 7.02 3.99
N CYS A 124 -14.49 6.09 3.33
CA CYS A 124 -15.24 6.37 2.10
C CYS A 124 -16.55 5.58 2.13
N ALA A 125 -17.67 6.20 1.83
CA ALA A 125 -18.92 5.47 1.64
C ALA A 125 -18.92 4.77 0.27
N TRP A 126 -19.66 3.67 0.17
CA TRP A 126 -19.71 2.91 -1.09
C TRP A 126 -20.30 3.73 -2.25
N SER A 127 -21.34 4.51 -1.98
CA SER A 127 -21.93 5.43 -2.95
C SER A 127 -20.94 6.47 -3.47
N ASP A 128 -20.16 7.08 -2.56
CA ASP A 128 -19.15 8.07 -2.92
C ASP A 128 -18.02 7.41 -3.74
N TYR A 129 -17.58 6.22 -3.34
CA TYR A 129 -16.61 5.45 -4.10
C TYR A 129 -17.05 5.19 -5.54
N LEU A 130 -18.34 4.80 -5.74
CA LEU A 130 -18.87 4.53 -7.07
C LEU A 130 -18.95 5.77 -7.97
N VAL A 131 -19.26 6.93 -7.40
CA VAL A 131 -19.31 8.21 -8.13
C VAL A 131 -17.92 8.68 -8.51
N ASP A 132 -16.96 8.56 -7.57
CA ASP A 132 -15.67 9.18 -7.69
C ASP A 132 -14.62 8.31 -8.42
N LYS A 133 -14.78 6.99 -8.43
CA LYS A 133 -13.78 6.05 -8.96
C LYS A 133 -13.42 6.27 -10.44
N ASP A 134 -14.38 6.74 -11.22
CA ASP A 134 -14.23 7.00 -12.67
C ASP A 134 -14.01 8.49 -12.98
N ASN A 135 -13.98 9.36 -11.97
CA ASN A 135 -13.74 10.79 -12.12
C ASN A 135 -12.30 11.15 -11.80
N VAL A 136 -11.48 11.34 -12.84
CA VAL A 136 -10.02 11.56 -12.76
C VAL A 136 -9.60 12.71 -11.84
N GLY A 137 -10.49 13.68 -11.56
CA GLY A 137 -10.21 14.80 -10.67
C GLY A 137 -10.37 14.51 -9.17
N THR A 138 -10.88 13.32 -8.81
CA THR A 138 -11.18 13.01 -7.41
C THR A 138 -10.01 12.33 -6.70
N PHE A 139 -10.01 12.43 -5.37
CA PHE A 139 -9.04 11.75 -4.53
C PHE A 139 -9.17 10.23 -4.62
N VAL A 140 -10.40 9.71 -4.74
CA VAL A 140 -10.68 8.27 -4.90
C VAL A 140 -10.06 7.74 -6.19
N ALA A 141 -10.29 8.41 -7.32
CA ALA A 141 -9.70 8.00 -8.60
C ALA A 141 -8.17 7.99 -8.56
N LYS A 142 -7.56 8.99 -7.88
CA LYS A 142 -6.11 9.02 -7.66
C LYS A 142 -5.63 7.81 -6.84
N ILE A 143 -6.32 7.48 -5.73
CA ILE A 143 -5.99 6.30 -4.93
C ILE A 143 -6.06 5.02 -5.77
N ILE A 144 -7.09 4.86 -6.61
CA ILE A 144 -7.25 3.67 -7.46
C ILE A 144 -6.12 3.56 -8.49
N SER A 145 -5.68 4.68 -9.06
CA SER A 145 -4.64 4.70 -10.11
C SER A 145 -3.24 4.40 -9.59
N GLU A 146 -2.92 4.80 -8.36
CA GLU A 146 -1.58 4.69 -7.77
C GLU A 146 -1.50 3.64 -6.66
N GLY A 147 -2.64 3.22 -6.13
CA GLY A 147 -2.74 2.39 -4.94
C GLY A 147 -2.74 0.89 -5.22
N LYS A 148 -2.73 0.12 -4.12
CA LYS A 148 -2.84 -1.33 -4.12
C LYS A 148 -4.13 -1.76 -3.43
N LEU A 149 -4.95 -2.56 -4.11
CA LEU A 149 -6.14 -3.16 -3.49
C LEU A 149 -5.70 -4.26 -2.51
N LEU A 150 -6.02 -4.08 -1.22
CA LEU A 150 -5.69 -5.03 -0.16
C LEU A 150 -6.81 -6.02 0.12
N TYR A 151 -8.05 -5.57 -0.03
CA TYR A 151 -9.24 -6.37 0.23
C TYR A 151 -10.40 -5.93 -0.65
N GLN A 152 -11.17 -6.90 -1.09
CA GLN A 152 -12.46 -6.71 -1.76
C GLN A 152 -13.44 -7.77 -1.28
N ASP A 153 -14.64 -7.35 -0.89
CA ASP A 153 -15.73 -8.25 -0.50
C ASP A 153 -16.06 -9.22 -1.65
N VAL A 154 -16.20 -10.49 -1.31
CA VAL A 154 -16.44 -11.59 -2.28
C VAL A 154 -17.74 -11.38 -3.06
N SER A 155 -18.76 -10.73 -2.46
CA SER A 155 -20.03 -10.39 -3.13
C SER A 155 -19.82 -9.49 -4.35
N LEU A 156 -18.83 -8.61 -4.31
CA LEU A 156 -18.51 -7.68 -5.42
C LEU A 156 -17.78 -8.36 -6.59
N ARG A 157 -17.19 -9.54 -6.37
CA ARG A 157 -16.52 -10.31 -7.43
C ARG A 157 -17.53 -11.03 -8.34
N ARG A 158 -18.72 -11.37 -7.81
CA ARG A 158 -19.76 -12.13 -8.53
C ARG A 158 -20.63 -11.25 -9.44
N SER A 159 -20.61 -9.93 -9.28
CA SER A 159 -21.42 -8.99 -10.07
C SER A 159 -20.81 -8.61 -11.43
N LYS A 160 -19.67 -9.19 -11.81
CA LYS A 160 -18.94 -8.92 -13.07
C LYS A 160 -19.00 -10.07 -14.09
N GLN A 161 -19.86 -11.06 -13.87
CA GLN A 161 -20.13 -12.15 -14.83
C GLN A 161 -21.46 -11.94 -15.54
#